data_23722a47bd9b25c6fa9e72b785441a31
#
_entry.id   23722a47bd9b25c6fa9e72b785441a31
#
_cell.length_a   1.000
_cell.length_b   1.000
_cell.length_c   1.000
_cell.angle_alpha   90.00
_cell.angle_beta   90.00
_cell.angle_gamma   90.00
#
_symmetry.space_group_name_H-M   'P 1'
#
loop_
_entity.id
_entity.type
_entity.pdbx_description
1 polymer ?
#
loop_
_entity_poly.entity_id
_entity_poly.type
_entity_poly.pdbx_seq_one_letter_code
_entity_poly.pdbx_strand_id
1 'polypeptide(L)'
;MDGYSLISFSKCQVWSWQRRQTIETLEDVIDLDACPLGNENFIASGKKTLAKDGVLTLPGFLRAEAIETLVAEAETQKHNAYFTASTHNVYLTEPRPELGEDHVYNRQLTSSKGCITTDQVPVGSSLHTIYDSSLFRQFVAQIVGESGLYEYADPLASINVHFASEDQELNWHFDNSDFAITLLLQAPRDGGYFEYVRDLRNAEGDDMNFAGVTAILDGKMQPSVLSMEPGTLVLFRGRNSIHRVTPTIGDQTRILVVLAYNAAPGIALSESARMTFFGRLG
;
A
#
# COMPACT_ATOMS: atom_id res chain seq x y z
N MET A 1 -0.86 4.46 78.66
CA MET A 1 0.59 4.55 78.24
C MET A 1 0.65 3.95 76.88
N ASP A 2 0.63 4.80 75.91
CA ASP A 2 0.23 4.49 74.56
C ASP A 2 1.46 4.39 73.67
N GLY A 3 1.67 3.21 73.08
CA GLY A 3 2.75 2.96 72.13
C GLY A 3 2.28 3.12 70.72
N TYR A 4 2.62 4.24 70.05
CA TYR A 4 2.36 4.44 68.61
C TYR A 4 3.45 3.76 67.79
N SER A 5 3.03 2.76 67.00
CA SER A 5 3.83 2.11 66.00
C SER A 5 3.91 2.97 64.76
N LEU A 6 5.12 3.37 64.35
CA LEU A 6 5.39 4.05 63.06
C LEU A 6 5.41 3.07 61.93
N ILE A 7 4.43 3.21 61.03
CA ILE A 7 4.39 2.48 59.76
C ILE A 7 5.30 3.20 58.77
N SER A 8 6.38 2.50 58.36
CA SER A 8 7.29 2.93 57.33
C SER A 8 6.65 2.85 55.95
N PHE A 9 6.44 4.02 55.34
CA PHE A 9 6.04 4.07 53.91
C PHE A 9 7.25 3.78 53.04
N SER A 10 7.21 2.62 52.37
CA SER A 10 8.14 2.25 51.33
C SER A 10 7.96 3.22 50.14
N LYS A 11 9.04 3.86 49.72
CA LYS A 11 9.11 4.69 48.51
C LYS A 11 8.86 3.82 47.28
N CYS A 12 7.64 3.96 46.73
CA CYS A 12 7.31 3.47 45.40
C CYS A 12 8.16 4.25 44.40
N GLN A 13 9.16 3.61 43.81
CA GLN A 13 9.93 4.18 42.71
C GLN A 13 9.01 4.26 41.49
N VAL A 14 8.55 5.46 41.20
CA VAL A 14 7.90 5.80 39.95
C VAL A 14 9.00 5.79 38.87
N TRP A 15 9.08 4.72 38.12
CA TRP A 15 9.89 4.69 36.91
C TRP A 15 9.21 5.60 35.90
N SER A 16 9.64 6.85 35.81
CA SER A 16 9.25 7.75 34.73
C SER A 16 9.91 7.26 33.45
N TRP A 17 9.11 6.66 32.59
CA TRP A 17 9.47 6.41 31.21
C TRP A 17 9.52 7.74 30.47
N GLN A 18 10.55 8.55 30.67
CA GLN A 18 10.94 9.57 29.72
C GLN A 18 11.62 8.83 28.55
N ARG A 19 10.80 8.32 27.60
CA ARG A 19 11.33 8.06 26.26
C ARG A 19 11.88 9.41 25.78
N ARG A 20 13.20 9.50 25.64
CA ARG A 20 13.79 10.52 24.79
C ARG A 20 13.15 10.28 23.43
N GLN A 21 12.48 11.28 22.88
CA GLN A 21 12.11 11.28 21.47
C GLN A 21 13.44 11.38 20.70
N THR A 22 14.11 10.27 20.50
CA THR A 22 15.13 10.15 19.47
C THR A 22 14.37 10.28 18.16
N ILE A 23 14.76 11.25 17.34
CA ILE A 23 14.25 11.34 15.97
C ILE A 23 14.61 10.00 15.32
N GLU A 24 13.58 9.26 14.91
CA GLU A 24 13.74 7.97 14.27
C GLU A 24 14.40 8.16 12.91
N THR A 25 15.50 7.47 12.68
CA THR A 25 16.24 7.53 11.42
C THR A 25 15.68 6.49 10.44
N LEU A 26 15.98 6.62 9.16
CA LEU A 26 15.58 5.64 8.15
C LEU A 26 16.15 4.24 8.48
N GLU A 27 17.34 4.15 9.05
CA GLU A 27 18.02 2.91 9.45
C GLU A 27 17.34 2.22 10.65
N ASP A 28 16.60 2.97 11.45
CA ASP A 28 15.80 2.38 12.54
C ASP A 28 14.54 1.68 12.00
N VAL A 29 14.08 2.07 10.81
CA VAL A 29 12.84 1.59 10.19
C VAL A 29 13.11 0.55 9.12
N ILE A 30 14.06 0.84 8.21
CA ILE A 30 14.40 0.00 7.05
C ILE A 30 15.66 -0.82 7.36
N ASP A 31 15.65 -2.07 6.96
CA ASP A 31 16.86 -2.90 6.97
C ASP A 31 17.74 -2.56 5.75
N LEU A 32 18.65 -1.58 5.92
CA LEU A 32 19.54 -1.15 4.85
C LEU A 32 20.67 -2.14 4.55
N ASP A 33 20.88 -3.16 5.41
CA ASP A 33 21.81 -4.27 5.12
C ASP A 33 21.15 -5.26 4.14
N ALA A 34 19.87 -5.57 4.35
CA ALA A 34 19.10 -6.41 3.44
C ALA A 34 18.70 -5.67 2.15
N CYS A 35 18.38 -4.38 2.25
CA CYS A 35 17.92 -3.53 1.16
C CYS A 35 18.80 -2.26 1.04
N PRO A 36 20.02 -2.36 0.48
CA PRO A 36 20.96 -1.24 0.41
C PRO A 36 20.55 -0.23 -0.67
N LEU A 37 19.61 0.67 -0.33
CA LEU A 37 18.95 1.60 -1.25
C LEU A 37 19.91 2.55 -1.99
N GLY A 38 21.11 2.80 -1.47
CA GLY A 38 22.15 3.61 -2.12
C GLY A 38 23.13 2.80 -2.98
N ASN A 39 22.99 1.48 -3.05
CA ASN A 39 23.93 0.64 -3.79
C ASN A 39 23.54 0.53 -5.27
N GLU A 40 24.42 0.99 -6.16
CA GLU A 40 24.18 1.02 -7.61
C GLU A 40 23.85 -0.36 -8.21
N ASN A 41 24.54 -1.42 -7.75
CA ASN A 41 24.27 -2.78 -8.25
C ASN A 41 22.90 -3.30 -7.79
N PHE A 42 22.51 -2.99 -6.55
CA PHE A 42 21.18 -3.33 -6.02
C PHE A 42 20.09 -2.62 -6.82
N ILE A 43 20.26 -1.32 -7.08
CA ILE A 43 19.35 -0.52 -7.90
C ILE A 43 19.27 -1.07 -9.33
N ALA A 44 20.41 -1.32 -9.98
CA ALA A 44 20.45 -1.85 -11.34
C ALA A 44 19.77 -3.22 -11.46
N SER A 45 19.97 -4.10 -10.46
CA SER A 45 19.29 -5.39 -10.37
C SER A 45 17.78 -5.24 -10.20
N GLY A 46 17.34 -4.38 -9.28
CA GLY A 46 15.93 -4.10 -9.03
C GLY A 46 15.24 -3.52 -10.28
N LYS A 47 15.87 -2.54 -10.94
CA LYS A 47 15.37 -1.97 -12.20
C LYS A 47 15.20 -3.04 -13.29
N LYS A 48 16.19 -3.92 -13.43
CA LYS A 48 16.12 -5.03 -14.40
C LYS A 48 15.00 -6.01 -14.07
N THR A 49 14.81 -6.33 -12.78
CA THR A 49 13.73 -7.21 -12.32
C THR A 49 12.38 -6.58 -12.60
N LEU A 50 12.14 -5.32 -12.21
CA LEU A 50 10.88 -4.63 -12.47
C LEU A 50 10.56 -4.54 -13.96
N ALA A 51 11.55 -4.23 -14.79
CA ALA A 51 11.39 -4.16 -16.25
C ALA A 51 11.06 -5.54 -16.86
N LYS A 52 11.71 -6.60 -16.36
CA LYS A 52 11.53 -7.96 -16.87
C LYS A 52 10.23 -8.59 -16.38
N ASP A 53 9.89 -8.45 -15.10
CA ASP A 53 8.85 -9.25 -14.45
C ASP A 53 7.59 -8.42 -14.14
N GLY A 54 7.63 -7.08 -14.33
CA GLY A 54 6.53 -6.16 -14.01
C GLY A 54 6.34 -5.93 -12.51
N VAL A 55 7.11 -6.64 -11.69
CA VAL A 55 7.07 -6.57 -10.23
C VAL A 55 8.48 -6.69 -9.65
N LEU A 56 8.75 -5.91 -8.61
CA LEU A 56 9.92 -6.06 -7.75
C LEU A 56 9.45 -6.22 -6.32
N THR A 57 9.87 -7.29 -5.66
CA THR A 57 9.63 -7.53 -4.23
C THR A 57 10.93 -7.41 -3.45
N LEU A 58 10.88 -6.72 -2.32
CA LEU A 58 11.97 -6.59 -1.37
C LEU A 58 11.51 -7.13 -0.02
N PRO A 59 11.65 -8.45 0.23
CA PRO A 59 11.34 -9.04 1.52
C PRO A 59 12.29 -8.52 2.59
N GLY A 60 11.79 -8.39 3.84
CA GLY A 60 12.59 -7.87 4.94
C GLY A 60 12.98 -6.40 4.78
N PHE A 61 12.24 -5.63 3.98
CA PHE A 61 12.48 -4.19 3.82
C PHE A 61 12.31 -3.44 5.15
N LEU A 62 11.26 -3.73 5.92
CA LEU A 62 11.10 -3.19 7.26
C LEU A 62 11.78 -4.06 8.31
N ARG A 63 12.34 -3.42 9.32
CA ARG A 63 12.75 -4.08 10.56
C ARG A 63 11.55 -4.60 11.35
N ALA A 64 11.73 -5.66 12.11
CA ALA A 64 10.64 -6.29 12.88
C ALA A 64 9.96 -5.31 13.85
N GLU A 65 10.74 -4.51 14.56
CA GLU A 65 10.25 -3.53 15.54
C GLU A 65 9.42 -2.42 14.84
N ALA A 66 9.80 -2.03 13.63
CA ALA A 66 9.05 -1.07 12.83
C ALA A 66 7.70 -1.66 12.37
N ILE A 67 7.67 -2.94 11.98
CA ILE A 67 6.42 -3.63 11.61
C ILE A 67 5.45 -3.64 12.81
N GLU A 68 5.92 -4.07 13.99
CA GLU A 68 5.08 -4.11 15.21
C GLU A 68 4.53 -2.73 15.56
N THR A 69 5.37 -1.70 15.49
CA THR A 69 4.97 -0.31 15.77
C THR A 69 3.92 0.18 14.78
N LEU A 70 4.15 -0.03 13.48
CA LEU A 70 3.23 0.41 12.42
C LEU A 70 1.90 -0.34 12.44
N VAL A 71 1.89 -1.63 12.76
CA VAL A 71 0.64 -2.40 12.94
C VAL A 71 -0.16 -1.85 14.13
N ALA A 72 0.49 -1.62 15.28
CA ALA A 72 -0.19 -1.05 16.45
C ALA A 72 -0.73 0.36 16.17
N GLU A 73 0.01 1.19 15.45
CA GLU A 73 -0.41 2.51 15.00
C GLU A 73 -1.63 2.42 14.08
N ALA A 74 -1.56 1.56 13.04
CA ALA A 74 -2.65 1.36 12.09
C ALA A 74 -3.93 0.88 12.78
N GLU A 75 -3.85 -0.10 13.69
CA GLU A 75 -5.01 -0.58 14.45
C GLU A 75 -5.60 0.52 15.35
N THR A 76 -4.76 1.38 15.94
CA THR A 76 -5.23 2.53 16.73
C THR A 76 -5.97 3.54 15.85
N GLN A 77 -5.53 3.76 14.62
CA GLN A 77 -6.13 4.72 13.67
C GLN A 77 -7.29 4.13 12.86
N LYS A 78 -7.50 2.83 12.87
CA LYS A 78 -8.52 2.13 12.06
C LYS A 78 -9.94 2.71 12.20
N HIS A 79 -10.27 3.25 13.36
CA HIS A 79 -11.57 3.88 13.59
C HIS A 79 -11.81 5.14 12.75
N ASN A 80 -10.75 5.77 12.21
CA ASN A 80 -10.82 6.91 11.30
C ASN A 80 -10.93 6.50 9.83
N ALA A 81 -10.80 5.19 9.52
CA ALA A 81 -10.79 4.72 8.15
C ALA A 81 -12.15 4.93 7.47
N TYR A 82 -12.11 5.40 6.24
CA TYR A 82 -13.26 5.39 5.34
C TYR A 82 -13.43 3.99 4.76
N PHE A 83 -14.46 3.28 5.24
CA PHE A 83 -14.82 1.97 4.70
C PHE A 83 -15.83 2.13 3.59
N THR A 84 -15.52 1.54 2.45
CA THR A 84 -16.39 1.59 1.26
C THR A 84 -16.45 0.24 0.57
N ALA A 85 -17.57 -0.03 -0.08
CA ALA A 85 -17.72 -1.06 -1.08
C ALA A 85 -18.26 -0.38 -2.34
N SER A 86 -17.52 -0.50 -3.43
CA SER A 86 -17.88 0.14 -4.69
C SER A 86 -17.78 -0.83 -5.86
N THR A 87 -18.58 -0.60 -6.89
CA THR A 87 -18.49 -1.34 -8.15
C THR A 87 -17.70 -0.55 -9.18
N HIS A 88 -16.93 -1.27 -9.97
CA HIS A 88 -16.13 -0.71 -11.05
C HIS A 88 -15.93 -1.74 -12.16
N ASN A 89 -15.61 -1.30 -13.36
CA ASN A 89 -15.08 -2.20 -14.37
C ASN A 89 -13.54 -2.35 -14.19
N VAL A 90 -12.95 -3.32 -14.85
CA VAL A 90 -11.49 -3.58 -14.71
C VAL A 90 -10.62 -2.42 -15.19
N TYR A 91 -11.15 -1.51 -16.00
CA TYR A 91 -10.39 -0.37 -16.54
C TYR A 91 -10.49 0.89 -15.67
N LEU A 92 -11.30 0.85 -14.60
CA LEU A 92 -11.58 1.99 -13.69
C LEU A 92 -12.06 3.23 -14.46
N THR A 93 -12.94 3.03 -15.41
CA THR A 93 -13.48 4.08 -16.29
C THR A 93 -15.00 4.04 -16.31
N GLU A 94 -15.61 5.08 -16.87
CA GLU A 94 -17.05 5.08 -17.14
C GLU A 94 -17.42 3.94 -18.10
N PRO A 95 -18.62 3.35 -17.95
CA PRO A 95 -19.11 2.35 -18.88
C PRO A 95 -19.20 2.91 -20.31
N ARG A 96 -19.08 2.02 -21.30
CA ARG A 96 -19.27 2.30 -22.72
C ARG A 96 -20.60 1.67 -23.21
N PRO A 97 -21.72 2.41 -23.21
CA PRO A 97 -23.03 1.86 -23.54
C PRO A 97 -23.10 1.24 -24.93
N GLU A 98 -22.31 1.76 -25.87
CA GLU A 98 -22.21 1.25 -27.25
C GLU A 98 -21.68 -0.18 -27.36
N LEU A 99 -20.99 -0.68 -26.31
CA LEU A 99 -20.49 -2.05 -26.26
C LEU A 99 -21.52 -3.07 -25.69
N GLY A 100 -22.65 -2.55 -25.14
CA GLY A 100 -23.64 -3.36 -24.47
C GLY A 100 -23.27 -3.74 -23.02
N GLU A 101 -24.27 -4.11 -22.22
CA GLU A 101 -24.10 -4.40 -20.79
C GLU A 101 -23.28 -5.67 -20.54
N ASP A 102 -23.42 -6.68 -21.37
CA ASP A 102 -22.72 -7.97 -21.24
C ASP A 102 -21.26 -7.92 -21.70
N HIS A 103 -20.84 -6.81 -22.32
CA HIS A 103 -19.47 -6.69 -22.80
C HIS A 103 -18.49 -6.60 -21.63
N VAL A 104 -17.35 -7.30 -21.73
CA VAL A 104 -16.33 -7.38 -20.66
C VAL A 104 -15.88 -6.00 -20.17
N TYR A 105 -15.86 -4.98 -21.02
CA TYR A 105 -15.54 -3.60 -20.66
C TYR A 105 -16.50 -3.02 -19.60
N ASN A 106 -17.80 -3.37 -19.71
CA ASN A 106 -18.85 -2.86 -18.83
C ASN A 106 -19.13 -3.75 -17.61
N ARG A 107 -18.50 -4.94 -17.56
CA ARG A 107 -18.69 -5.91 -16.48
C ARG A 107 -18.29 -5.30 -15.14
N GLN A 108 -19.24 -5.27 -14.19
CA GLN A 108 -19.04 -4.67 -12.87
C GLN A 108 -18.48 -5.68 -11.88
N LEU A 109 -17.49 -5.26 -11.12
CA LEU A 109 -16.83 -6.01 -10.06
C LEU A 109 -16.91 -5.18 -8.78
N THR A 110 -17.01 -5.84 -7.62
CA THR A 110 -17.06 -5.15 -6.33
C THR A 110 -15.70 -5.18 -5.66
N SER A 111 -15.24 -4.04 -5.17
CA SER A 111 -14.08 -3.91 -4.28
C SER A 111 -14.51 -3.28 -2.97
N SER A 112 -13.96 -3.75 -1.86
CA SER A 112 -14.27 -3.24 -0.53
C SER A 112 -13.04 -3.19 0.35
N LYS A 113 -12.83 -2.07 1.02
CA LYS A 113 -11.71 -1.83 1.93
C LYS A 113 -11.97 -0.63 2.82
N GLY A 114 -11.22 -0.52 3.91
CA GLY A 114 -11.04 0.72 4.67
C GLY A 114 -9.77 1.44 4.20
N CYS A 115 -9.74 2.77 4.35
CA CYS A 115 -8.57 3.58 4.04
C CYS A 115 -8.45 4.73 5.04
N ILE A 116 -7.28 4.89 5.67
CA ILE A 116 -6.85 6.15 6.27
C ILE A 116 -5.87 6.84 5.33
N THR A 117 -5.89 8.17 5.34
CA THR A 117 -5.15 9.03 4.42
C THR A 117 -3.98 9.71 5.11
N THR A 118 -3.10 10.35 4.36
CA THR A 118 -1.86 10.98 4.83
C THR A 118 -2.05 11.85 6.07
N ASP A 119 -3.08 12.70 6.10
CA ASP A 119 -3.37 13.61 7.21
C ASP A 119 -3.89 12.91 8.48
N GLN A 120 -4.27 11.63 8.37
CA GLN A 120 -4.67 10.78 9.50
C GLN A 120 -3.52 9.90 10.00
N VAL A 121 -2.40 9.85 9.27
CA VAL A 121 -1.18 9.18 9.72
C VAL A 121 -0.50 10.07 10.77
N PRO A 122 -0.17 9.57 11.97
CA PRO A 122 0.48 10.37 13.01
C PRO A 122 1.77 11.01 12.53
N VAL A 123 2.01 12.28 12.88
CA VAL A 123 3.20 13.05 12.45
C VAL A 123 4.53 12.36 12.81
N GLY A 124 4.56 11.58 13.88
CA GLY A 124 5.74 10.83 14.31
C GLY A 124 5.81 9.39 13.79
N SER A 125 4.96 9.04 12.82
CA SER A 125 4.94 7.69 12.25
C SER A 125 6.19 7.41 11.41
N SER A 126 6.71 6.19 11.52
CA SER A 126 7.78 5.68 10.65
C SER A 126 7.42 5.74 9.16
N LEU A 127 6.12 5.80 8.82
CA LEU A 127 5.68 5.98 7.42
C LEU A 127 6.14 7.33 6.85
N HIS A 128 6.12 8.40 7.64
CA HIS A 128 6.67 9.69 7.24
C HIS A 128 8.19 9.63 7.11
N THR A 129 8.89 8.96 8.02
CA THR A 129 10.34 8.76 7.95
C THR A 129 10.74 8.07 6.63
N ILE A 130 9.98 7.08 6.16
CA ILE A 130 10.20 6.43 4.87
C ILE A 130 9.85 7.38 3.73
N TYR A 131 8.62 7.92 3.73
CA TYR A 131 8.07 8.69 2.61
C TYR A 131 8.87 9.96 2.32
N ASP A 132 9.29 10.68 3.36
CA ASP A 132 10.02 11.95 3.25
C ASP A 132 11.52 11.75 2.98
N SER A 133 12.02 10.50 3.11
CA SER A 133 13.43 10.18 2.87
C SER A 133 13.83 10.43 1.42
N SER A 134 14.82 11.29 1.24
CA SER A 134 15.42 11.54 -0.08
C SER A 134 16.09 10.28 -0.65
N LEU A 135 16.70 9.45 0.20
CA LEU A 135 17.32 8.18 -0.21
C LEU A 135 16.27 7.20 -0.75
N PHE A 136 15.15 7.01 -0.03
CA PHE A 136 14.07 6.14 -0.49
C PHE A 136 13.44 6.66 -1.79
N ARG A 137 13.15 7.96 -1.87
CA ARG A 137 12.57 8.59 -3.06
C ARG A 137 13.47 8.46 -4.28
N GLN A 138 14.79 8.66 -4.13
CA GLN A 138 15.76 8.48 -5.21
C GLN A 138 15.87 7.01 -5.64
N PHE A 139 15.89 6.08 -4.69
CA PHE A 139 15.87 4.65 -4.97
C PHE A 139 14.67 4.28 -5.84
N VAL A 140 13.46 4.65 -5.41
CA VAL A 140 12.24 4.36 -6.16
C VAL A 140 12.28 4.98 -7.55
N ALA A 141 12.66 6.28 -7.66
CA ALA A 141 12.76 6.98 -8.95
C ALA A 141 13.67 6.22 -9.95
N GLN A 142 14.84 5.79 -9.49
CA GLN A 142 15.77 5.04 -10.33
C GLN A 142 15.21 3.66 -10.75
N ILE A 143 14.53 2.95 -9.84
CA ILE A 143 13.92 1.65 -10.15
C ILE A 143 12.81 1.78 -11.19
N VAL A 144 11.91 2.76 -11.04
CA VAL A 144 10.79 2.97 -11.96
C VAL A 144 11.19 3.67 -13.25
N GLY A 145 12.39 4.29 -13.29
CA GLY A 145 12.95 4.94 -14.47
C GLY A 145 12.55 6.40 -14.61
N GLU A 146 12.13 7.04 -13.51
CA GLU A 146 11.78 8.46 -13.47
C GLU A 146 12.99 9.36 -13.12
N SER A 147 12.99 10.59 -13.62
CA SER A 147 14.02 11.58 -13.30
C SER A 147 13.90 12.14 -11.88
N GLY A 148 12.71 12.05 -11.28
CA GLY A 148 12.39 12.47 -9.93
C GLY A 148 10.99 12.06 -9.57
N LEU A 149 10.71 11.99 -8.28
CA LEU A 149 9.38 11.69 -7.74
C LEU A 149 8.95 12.81 -6.80
N TYR A 150 7.68 13.14 -6.84
CA TYR A 150 7.07 14.24 -6.11
C TYR A 150 5.85 13.74 -5.34
N GLU A 151 5.62 14.31 -4.17
CA GLU A 151 4.42 14.08 -3.39
C GLU A 151 3.15 14.60 -4.12
N TYR A 152 2.00 14.08 -3.73
CA TYR A 152 0.74 14.65 -4.20
C TYR A 152 0.52 16.05 -3.61
N ALA A 153 -0.05 16.94 -4.42
CA ALA A 153 -0.34 18.31 -4.00
C ALA A 153 -1.60 18.41 -3.11
N ASP A 154 -2.40 17.35 -3.05
CA ASP A 154 -3.50 17.24 -2.09
C ASP A 154 -3.03 16.57 -0.77
N PRO A 155 -3.66 16.88 0.38
CA PRO A 155 -3.21 16.40 1.67
C PRO A 155 -3.54 14.93 1.98
N LEU A 156 -4.20 14.21 1.07
CA LEU A 156 -4.79 12.90 1.36
C LEU A 156 -4.03 11.73 0.72
N ALA A 157 -3.45 11.94 -0.47
CA ALA A 157 -3.12 10.85 -1.38
C ALA A 157 -1.72 10.24 -1.21
N SER A 158 -0.80 10.91 -0.52
CA SER A 158 0.63 10.53 -0.48
C SER A 158 0.90 9.23 0.28
N ILE A 159 0.30 9.05 1.47
CA ILE A 159 0.41 7.85 2.30
C ILE A 159 -0.99 7.36 2.60
N ASN A 160 -1.33 6.16 2.19
CA ASN A 160 -2.63 5.57 2.46
C ASN A 160 -2.47 4.21 3.13
N VAL A 161 -3.14 3.99 4.27
CA VAL A 161 -3.15 2.70 4.95
C VAL A 161 -4.49 2.02 4.70
N HIS A 162 -4.44 0.89 4.02
CA HIS A 162 -5.61 0.11 3.63
C HIS A 162 -5.85 -1.03 4.62
N PHE A 163 -7.11 -1.21 4.98
CA PHE A 163 -7.61 -2.29 5.82
C PHE A 163 -8.55 -3.17 5.02
N ALA A 164 -8.27 -4.46 4.97
CA ALA A 164 -9.20 -5.45 4.42
C ALA A 164 -9.49 -6.47 5.52
N SER A 165 -10.69 -6.37 6.10
CA SER A 165 -11.24 -7.32 7.08
C SER A 165 -11.83 -8.53 6.36
N GLU A 166 -12.38 -9.50 7.11
CA GLU A 166 -13.00 -10.69 6.53
C GLU A 166 -13.96 -10.35 5.38
N ASP A 167 -13.89 -11.11 4.30
CA ASP A 167 -14.64 -10.97 3.04
C ASP A 167 -14.33 -9.69 2.22
N GLN A 168 -13.48 -8.80 2.71
CA GLN A 168 -13.07 -7.63 1.93
C GLN A 168 -11.99 -7.99 0.92
N GLU A 169 -12.10 -7.41 -0.28
CA GLU A 169 -11.24 -7.67 -1.42
C GLU A 169 -10.98 -6.42 -2.26
N LEU A 170 -9.93 -6.46 -3.07
CA LEU A 170 -9.72 -5.52 -4.17
C LEU A 170 -9.79 -6.32 -5.46
N ASN A 171 -10.91 -6.23 -6.16
CA ASN A 171 -11.20 -7.08 -7.32
C ASN A 171 -10.37 -6.67 -8.56
N TRP A 172 -10.45 -7.47 -9.62
CA TRP A 172 -9.65 -7.30 -10.84
C TRP A 172 -9.73 -5.89 -11.41
N HIS A 173 -8.57 -5.28 -11.61
CA HIS A 173 -8.45 -3.96 -12.22
C HIS A 173 -7.06 -3.74 -12.83
N PHE A 174 -6.96 -2.70 -13.64
CA PHE A 174 -5.70 -2.09 -14.05
C PHE A 174 -5.55 -0.77 -13.30
N ASP A 175 -4.31 -0.41 -12.96
CA ASP A 175 -4.04 0.90 -12.36
C ASP A 175 -4.16 2.03 -13.40
N ASN A 176 -4.47 3.24 -12.91
CA ASN A 176 -4.38 4.46 -13.70
C ASN A 176 -2.94 5.01 -13.71
N SER A 177 -2.15 4.74 -12.67
CA SER A 177 -0.75 5.10 -12.57
C SER A 177 0.16 4.07 -13.23
N ASP A 178 1.37 4.49 -13.65
CA ASP A 178 2.33 3.62 -14.30
C ASP A 178 2.96 2.60 -13.34
N PHE A 179 3.02 2.94 -12.05
CA PHE A 179 3.53 2.07 -11.00
C PHE A 179 2.79 2.29 -9.68
N ALA A 180 2.78 1.26 -8.85
CA ALA A 180 2.33 1.30 -7.47
C ALA A 180 3.48 0.89 -6.54
N ILE A 181 3.53 1.49 -5.34
CA ILE A 181 4.47 1.15 -4.27
C ILE A 181 3.66 0.76 -3.07
N THR A 182 3.79 -0.48 -2.64
CA THR A 182 3.03 -1.01 -1.52
C THR A 182 3.92 -1.68 -0.49
N LEU A 183 3.52 -1.62 0.77
CA LEU A 183 4.24 -2.15 1.91
C LEU A 183 3.26 -2.96 2.76
N LEU A 184 3.45 -4.28 2.85
CA LEU A 184 2.59 -5.14 3.66
C LEU A 184 3.01 -5.03 5.12
N LEU A 185 2.10 -4.61 5.99
CA LEU A 185 2.33 -4.56 7.44
C LEU A 185 1.81 -5.81 8.14
N GLN A 186 0.62 -6.28 7.77
CA GLN A 186 -0.02 -7.45 8.35
C GLN A 186 -0.70 -8.28 7.27
N ALA A 187 -0.38 -9.58 7.22
CA ALA A 187 -1.08 -10.54 6.41
C ALA A 187 -2.34 -11.03 7.12
N PRO A 188 -3.41 -11.42 6.41
CA PRO A 188 -4.57 -12.08 7.01
C PRO A 188 -4.22 -13.53 7.43
N ARG A 189 -5.17 -14.23 8.06
CA ARG A 189 -5.02 -15.66 8.38
C ARG A 189 -4.91 -16.51 7.12
N ASP A 190 -5.75 -16.18 6.13
CA ASP A 190 -5.75 -16.80 4.81
C ASP A 190 -6.38 -15.82 3.79
N GLY A 191 -6.30 -16.11 2.49
CA GLY A 191 -6.77 -15.18 1.47
C GLY A 191 -5.90 -13.92 1.38
N GLY A 192 -6.46 -12.82 0.87
CA GLY A 192 -5.73 -11.56 0.69
C GLY A 192 -4.52 -11.70 -0.24
N TYR A 193 -4.52 -12.71 -1.12
CA TYR A 193 -3.43 -12.97 -2.06
C TYR A 193 -3.43 -11.94 -3.19
N PHE A 194 -2.25 -11.42 -3.52
CA PHE A 194 -2.07 -10.58 -4.69
C PHE A 194 -1.90 -11.47 -5.93
N GLU A 195 -2.87 -11.40 -6.83
CA GLU A 195 -2.87 -12.13 -8.09
C GLU A 195 -2.77 -11.17 -9.26
N TYR A 196 -2.00 -11.54 -10.30
CA TYR A 196 -1.81 -10.67 -11.46
C TYR A 196 -1.53 -11.45 -12.75
N VAL A 197 -1.86 -10.81 -13.88
CA VAL A 197 -1.40 -11.21 -15.21
C VAL A 197 -0.65 -10.04 -15.81
N ARG A 198 0.64 -10.26 -16.04
CA ARG A 198 1.55 -9.23 -16.55
C ARG A 198 1.19 -8.85 -17.98
N ASP A 199 1.31 -7.57 -18.30
CA ASP A 199 1.22 -6.99 -19.65
C ASP A 199 0.00 -7.52 -20.45
N LEU A 200 -1.16 -7.67 -19.78
CA LEU A 200 -2.36 -8.21 -20.40
C LEU A 200 -3.00 -7.21 -21.38
N ARG A 201 -2.80 -5.91 -21.18
CA ARG A 201 -3.19 -4.85 -22.13
C ARG A 201 -1.99 -4.00 -22.53
N ASN A 202 -2.19 -3.17 -23.56
CA ASN A 202 -1.28 -2.08 -23.93
C ASN A 202 -2.09 -0.77 -24.01
N ALA A 203 -2.13 -0.06 -22.87
CA ALA A 203 -2.90 1.17 -22.75
C ALA A 203 -2.37 2.30 -23.64
N GLU A 204 -1.07 2.34 -23.92
CA GLU A 204 -0.42 3.32 -24.80
C GLU A 204 -0.78 3.08 -26.28
N GLY A 205 -1.01 1.81 -26.67
CA GLY A 205 -1.39 1.40 -28.00
C GLY A 205 -2.92 1.25 -28.20
N ASP A 206 -3.73 1.62 -27.20
CA ASP A 206 -5.19 1.45 -27.17
C ASP A 206 -5.64 -0.03 -27.37
N ASP A 207 -4.75 -0.98 -27.05
CA ASP A 207 -5.09 -2.40 -27.06
C ASP A 207 -5.60 -2.83 -25.68
N MET A 208 -6.90 -2.91 -25.53
CA MET A 208 -7.59 -3.30 -24.29
C MET A 208 -7.63 -4.82 -24.07
N ASN A 209 -7.27 -5.62 -25.06
CA ASN A 209 -7.24 -7.09 -25.01
C ASN A 209 -8.51 -7.69 -24.35
N PHE A 210 -9.67 -7.36 -24.86
CA PHE A 210 -10.95 -7.83 -24.32
C PHE A 210 -11.03 -9.36 -24.18
N ALA A 211 -10.43 -10.09 -25.10
CA ALA A 211 -10.40 -11.57 -25.05
C ALA A 211 -9.60 -12.09 -23.86
N GLY A 212 -8.42 -11.53 -23.61
CA GLY A 212 -7.59 -11.89 -22.44
C GLY A 212 -8.26 -11.50 -21.12
N VAL A 213 -8.84 -10.30 -21.05
CA VAL A 213 -9.60 -9.85 -19.88
C VAL A 213 -10.82 -10.76 -19.62
N THR A 214 -11.55 -11.15 -20.66
CA THR A 214 -12.65 -12.12 -20.51
C THR A 214 -12.14 -13.44 -19.96
N ALA A 215 -11.01 -13.94 -20.46
CA ALA A 215 -10.46 -15.22 -20.02
C ALA A 215 -10.06 -15.20 -18.52
N ILE A 216 -9.49 -14.10 -18.03
CA ILE A 216 -9.15 -13.99 -16.60
C ILE A 216 -10.39 -13.86 -15.73
N LEU A 217 -11.37 -13.02 -16.13
CA LEU A 217 -12.61 -12.83 -15.37
C LEU A 217 -13.49 -14.08 -15.31
N ASP A 218 -13.41 -14.93 -16.33
CA ASP A 218 -14.13 -16.22 -16.40
C ASP A 218 -13.35 -17.37 -15.75
N GLY A 219 -12.17 -17.11 -15.15
CA GLY A 219 -11.33 -18.14 -14.54
C GLY A 219 -10.68 -19.12 -15.55
N LYS A 220 -10.66 -18.78 -16.83
CA LYS A 220 -10.07 -19.59 -17.92
C LYS A 220 -8.57 -19.36 -18.08
N MET A 221 -8.05 -18.28 -17.46
CA MET A 221 -6.62 -17.95 -17.42
C MET A 221 -6.15 -17.98 -15.97
N GLN A 222 -5.02 -18.63 -15.69
CA GLN A 222 -4.46 -18.70 -14.35
C GLN A 222 -3.54 -17.49 -14.13
N PRO A 223 -3.75 -16.69 -13.06
CA PRO A 223 -2.86 -15.61 -12.69
C PRO A 223 -1.59 -16.12 -12.01
N SER A 224 -0.56 -15.31 -12.00
CA SER A 224 0.55 -15.46 -11.07
C SER A 224 0.12 -14.97 -9.69
N VAL A 225 0.60 -15.64 -8.63
CA VAL A 225 0.37 -15.25 -7.24
C VAL A 225 1.67 -14.70 -6.67
N LEU A 226 1.61 -13.51 -6.09
CA LEU A 226 2.73 -12.90 -5.40
C LEU A 226 2.64 -13.22 -3.91
N SER A 227 3.61 -14.00 -3.43
CA SER A 227 3.77 -14.24 -1.99
C SER A 227 4.45 -13.05 -1.33
N MET A 228 3.87 -12.55 -0.25
CA MET A 228 4.38 -11.42 0.52
C MET A 228 4.27 -11.72 2.01
N GLU A 229 5.39 -11.55 2.71
CA GLU A 229 5.43 -11.56 4.18
C GLU A 229 5.33 -10.12 4.71
N PRO A 230 4.87 -9.92 5.95
CA PRO A 230 4.93 -8.61 6.61
C PRO A 230 6.33 -7.99 6.51
N GLY A 231 6.39 -6.68 6.25
CA GLY A 231 7.63 -5.94 6.03
C GLY A 231 8.16 -6.00 4.59
N THR A 232 7.46 -6.63 3.65
CA THR A 232 7.84 -6.65 2.23
C THR A 232 7.40 -5.37 1.52
N LEU A 233 8.34 -4.69 0.86
CA LEU A 233 8.05 -3.62 -0.10
C LEU A 233 7.86 -4.22 -1.49
N VAL A 234 6.83 -3.76 -2.20
CA VAL A 234 6.55 -4.16 -3.59
C VAL A 234 6.44 -2.93 -4.48
N LEU A 235 7.14 -2.95 -5.60
CA LEU A 235 6.93 -2.04 -6.72
C LEU A 235 6.29 -2.84 -7.86
N PHE A 236 5.18 -2.34 -8.41
CA PHE A 236 4.37 -3.05 -9.40
C PHE A 236 3.97 -2.15 -10.56
N ARG A 237 4.04 -2.69 -11.79
CA ARG A 237 3.61 -2.02 -13.02
C ARG A 237 2.16 -2.36 -13.34
N GLY A 238 1.22 -1.72 -12.62
CA GLY A 238 -0.20 -2.05 -12.66
C GLY A 238 -0.95 -1.54 -13.89
N ARG A 239 -0.43 -0.55 -14.61
CA ARG A 239 -1.13 0.10 -15.74
C ARG A 239 -1.50 -0.88 -16.86
N ASN A 240 -0.61 -1.81 -17.20
CA ASN A 240 -0.83 -2.82 -18.25
C ASN A 240 -1.00 -4.24 -17.71
N SER A 241 -0.82 -4.44 -16.42
CA SER A 241 -0.95 -5.74 -15.75
C SER A 241 -2.23 -5.78 -14.92
N ILE A 242 -3.20 -6.59 -15.33
CA ILE A 242 -4.42 -6.79 -14.55
C ILE A 242 -4.08 -7.49 -13.23
N HIS A 243 -4.67 -7.03 -12.13
CA HIS A 243 -4.39 -7.58 -10.81
C HIS A 243 -5.57 -7.48 -9.86
N ARG A 244 -5.51 -8.27 -8.81
CA ARG A 244 -6.48 -8.21 -7.69
C ARG A 244 -5.83 -8.59 -6.37
N VAL A 245 -6.55 -8.32 -5.30
CA VAL A 245 -6.32 -8.94 -3.98
C VAL A 245 -7.56 -9.78 -3.68
N THR A 246 -7.35 -11.09 -3.47
CA THR A 246 -8.46 -12.01 -3.17
C THR A 246 -9.11 -11.67 -1.83
N PRO A 247 -10.35 -12.15 -1.56
CA PRO A 247 -10.99 -11.92 -0.28
C PRO A 247 -10.12 -12.32 0.91
N THR A 248 -10.14 -11.49 1.94
CA THR A 248 -9.50 -11.79 3.24
C THR A 248 -10.31 -12.86 3.94
N ILE A 249 -9.65 -13.87 4.51
CA ILE A 249 -10.26 -14.97 5.24
C ILE A 249 -9.81 -14.96 6.70
N GLY A 250 -10.76 -15.01 7.61
CA GLY A 250 -10.54 -15.05 9.05
C GLY A 250 -10.49 -13.68 9.71
N ASP A 251 -10.28 -13.69 11.02
CA ASP A 251 -10.43 -12.53 11.91
C ASP A 251 -9.27 -11.53 11.89
N GLN A 252 -8.16 -11.86 11.22
CA GLN A 252 -6.99 -10.99 11.12
C GLN A 252 -7.10 -10.07 9.90
N THR A 253 -7.23 -8.78 10.16
CA THR A 253 -7.28 -7.74 9.12
C THR A 253 -5.97 -7.71 8.32
N ARG A 254 -6.05 -7.70 7.00
CA ARG A 254 -4.90 -7.39 6.14
C ARG A 254 -4.66 -5.90 6.18
N ILE A 255 -3.41 -5.48 6.49
CA ILE A 255 -3.00 -4.06 6.56
C ILE A 255 -1.90 -3.83 5.54
N LEU A 256 -2.15 -2.92 4.59
CA LEU A 256 -1.22 -2.57 3.53
C LEU A 256 -1.08 -1.05 3.43
N VAL A 257 0.14 -0.58 3.29
CA VAL A 257 0.41 0.83 2.99
C VAL A 257 0.63 1.02 1.50
N VAL A 258 0.07 2.08 0.94
CA VAL A 258 0.39 2.59 -0.40
C VAL A 258 1.17 3.88 -0.21
N LEU A 259 2.38 3.95 -0.81
CA LEU A 259 3.21 5.15 -0.85
C LEU A 259 3.14 5.72 -2.27
N ALA A 260 2.37 6.79 -2.44
CA ALA A 260 2.06 7.32 -3.76
C ALA A 260 2.91 8.56 -4.08
N TYR A 261 3.56 8.53 -5.25
CA TYR A 261 4.32 9.64 -5.81
C TYR A 261 3.92 9.91 -7.25
N ASN A 262 4.18 11.12 -7.72
CA ASN A 262 4.02 11.55 -9.09
C ASN A 262 5.37 11.78 -9.78
N ALA A 263 5.42 11.61 -11.10
CA ALA A 263 6.59 11.95 -11.91
C ALA A 263 6.74 13.48 -12.16
N ALA A 264 5.73 14.28 -11.82
CA ALA A 264 5.73 15.73 -11.93
C ALA A 264 5.19 16.39 -10.65
N PRO A 265 5.70 17.59 -10.28
CA PRO A 265 5.20 18.31 -9.11
C PRO A 265 3.80 18.91 -9.37
N GLY A 266 3.08 19.20 -8.29
CA GLY A 266 1.79 19.90 -8.33
C GLY A 266 0.60 19.06 -8.80
N ILE A 267 0.75 17.74 -8.90
CA ILE A 267 -0.35 16.82 -9.24
C ILE A 267 -1.15 16.51 -7.98
N ALA A 268 -2.46 16.68 -8.07
CA ALA A 268 -3.43 16.28 -7.04
C ALA A 268 -4.42 15.27 -7.64
N LEU A 269 -4.98 14.40 -6.81
CA LEU A 269 -6.14 13.60 -7.22
C LEU A 269 -7.33 14.52 -7.53
N SER A 270 -8.11 14.15 -8.54
CA SER A 270 -9.36 14.84 -8.82
C SER A 270 -10.32 14.78 -7.63
N GLU A 271 -11.24 15.74 -7.52
CA GLU A 271 -12.26 15.73 -6.47
C GLU A 271 -13.08 14.44 -6.48
N SER A 272 -13.46 13.97 -7.69
CA SER A 272 -14.19 12.71 -7.87
C SER A 272 -13.38 11.52 -7.32
N ALA A 273 -12.09 11.43 -7.63
CA ALA A 273 -11.23 10.37 -7.11
C ALA A 273 -11.10 10.42 -5.58
N ARG A 274 -10.89 11.61 -4.99
CA ARG A 274 -10.82 11.78 -3.53
C ARG A 274 -12.14 11.37 -2.86
N MET A 275 -13.28 11.75 -3.41
CA MET A 275 -14.59 11.33 -2.89
C MET A 275 -14.78 9.81 -2.99
N THR A 276 -14.36 9.20 -4.10
CA THR A 276 -14.47 7.74 -4.29
C THR A 276 -13.57 6.96 -3.33
N PHE A 277 -12.31 7.38 -3.17
CA PHE A 277 -11.33 6.62 -2.40
C PHE A 277 -11.32 6.97 -0.90
N PHE A 278 -11.65 8.20 -0.55
CA PHE A 278 -11.48 8.73 0.81
C PHE A 278 -12.78 9.28 1.43
N GLY A 279 -13.85 9.43 0.64
CA GLY A 279 -15.14 9.96 1.10
C GLY A 279 -15.12 11.45 1.45
N ARG A 280 -14.02 12.17 1.14
CA ARG A 280 -13.83 13.59 1.49
C ARG A 280 -12.80 14.26 0.58
N LEU A 281 -12.73 15.59 0.63
CA LEU A 281 -11.86 16.40 -0.24
C LEU A 281 -10.59 16.93 0.47
N GLY A 282 -10.58 16.93 1.78
CA GLY A 282 -9.48 17.41 2.63
C GLY A 282 -9.94 17.54 4.06
#